data_9b2fbc1944608de173fbf39cb6747005
#
_entry.id   9b2fbc1944608de173fbf39cb6747005
#
_cell.length_a   1.000
_cell.length_b   1.000
_cell.length_c   1.000
_cell.angle_alpha   90.00
_cell.angle_beta   90.00
_cell.angle_gamma   90.00
#
_symmetry.space_group_name_H-M   'P 1'
#
loop_
_entity.id
_entity.type
_entity.pdbx_description
1 polymer ?
#
loop_
_entity_poly.entity_id
_entity_poly.type
_entity_poly.pdbx_seq_one_letter_code
_entity_poly.pdbx_strand_id
1 'polypeptide(L)'
;MSRANFPGLEPGAGLLIDSNLLVLLAVESVNRDRIDNFKRNRQYTKSDYALLLKVLGNRDLYTVAHVMAEVSNLTDLNEPERLQARRVLAKTISVIQEPHVSSSQASQSLLYEKLGLVDAAISIVAREQKCSVLTDDFPLYLSLMKEGLPAVKFTHLRELSW
;
A
#
# COMPACT_ATOMS: atom_id res chain seq x y z
N MET A 1 5.21 -22.21 -12.08
CA MET A 1 4.21 -21.14 -12.28
C MET A 1 4.92 -19.88 -12.75
N SER A 2 4.53 -19.36 -13.89
CA SER A 2 5.11 -18.12 -14.43
C SER A 2 4.83 -16.98 -13.45
N ARG A 3 5.87 -16.34 -12.93
CA ARG A 3 5.75 -15.11 -12.15
C ARG A 3 5.22 -14.04 -13.10
N ALA A 4 4.06 -13.50 -12.83
CA ALA A 4 3.54 -12.37 -13.60
C ALA A 4 4.58 -11.24 -13.51
N ASN A 5 5.09 -10.82 -14.65
CA ASN A 5 6.06 -9.73 -14.75
C ASN A 5 5.28 -8.42 -14.87
N PHE A 6 5.37 -7.56 -13.87
CA PHE A 6 4.74 -6.26 -13.88
C PHE A 6 5.78 -5.19 -14.18
N PRO A 7 5.55 -4.30 -15.15
CA PRO A 7 6.47 -3.22 -15.47
C PRO A 7 6.81 -2.37 -14.24
N GLY A 8 8.08 -2.13 -14.03
CA GLY A 8 8.59 -1.36 -12.89
C GLY A 8 8.71 -2.12 -11.57
N LEU A 9 8.28 -3.40 -11.53
CA LEU A 9 8.46 -4.27 -10.38
C LEU A 9 9.48 -5.35 -10.70
N GLU A 10 10.65 -5.29 -10.06
CA GLU A 10 11.67 -6.34 -10.20
C GLU A 10 11.15 -7.69 -9.71
N PRO A 11 11.39 -8.78 -10.46
CA PRO A 11 10.98 -10.11 -10.04
C PRO A 11 11.64 -10.51 -8.72
N GLY A 12 10.81 -10.81 -7.71
CA GLY A 12 11.29 -11.24 -6.39
C GLY A 12 11.71 -10.12 -5.46
N ALA A 13 11.68 -8.86 -5.90
CA ALA A 13 11.86 -7.72 -4.99
C ALA A 13 10.70 -7.60 -4.01
N GLY A 14 11.00 -7.19 -2.78
CA GLY A 14 10.00 -6.85 -1.79
C GLY A 14 9.13 -5.68 -2.24
N LEU A 15 7.94 -5.58 -1.68
CA LEU A 15 6.95 -4.57 -2.04
C LEU A 15 6.41 -3.89 -0.79
N LEU A 16 6.59 -2.58 -0.69
CA LEU A 16 5.96 -1.76 0.34
C LEU A 16 4.64 -1.21 -0.21
N ILE A 17 3.58 -1.41 0.56
CA ILE A 17 2.22 -1.05 0.14
C ILE A 17 1.77 0.18 0.89
N ASP A 18 1.26 1.16 0.15
CA ASP A 18 0.68 2.39 0.69
C ASP A 18 -0.74 2.17 1.26
N SER A 19 -1.17 3.10 2.12
CA SER A 19 -2.42 3.01 2.88
C SER A 19 -3.68 2.83 2.01
N ASN A 20 -3.80 3.54 0.90
CA ASN A 20 -4.98 3.43 0.03
C ASN A 20 -5.19 2.01 -0.52
N LEU A 21 -4.11 1.32 -0.87
CA LEU A 21 -4.18 -0.04 -1.39
C LEU A 21 -4.42 -1.07 -0.27
N LEU A 22 -3.92 -0.82 0.94
CA LEU A 22 -4.25 -1.65 2.10
C LEU A 22 -5.71 -1.49 2.53
N VAL A 23 -6.27 -0.27 2.43
CA VAL A 23 -7.72 -0.06 2.63
C VAL A 23 -8.53 -0.83 1.59
N LEU A 24 -8.11 -0.82 0.32
CA LEU A 24 -8.75 -1.61 -0.73
C LEU A 24 -8.77 -3.10 -0.37
N LEU A 25 -7.65 -3.65 0.08
CA LEU A 25 -7.57 -5.05 0.54
C LEU A 25 -8.53 -5.35 1.68
N ALA A 26 -8.57 -4.49 2.70
CA ALA A 26 -9.38 -4.70 3.90
C ALA A 26 -10.88 -4.61 3.60
N VAL A 27 -11.30 -3.60 2.84
CA VAL A 27 -12.72 -3.35 2.53
C VAL A 27 -13.29 -4.41 1.59
N GLU A 28 -12.55 -4.76 0.54
CA GLU A 28 -13.00 -5.76 -0.44
C GLU A 28 -13.12 -7.16 0.16
N SER A 29 -12.24 -7.49 1.09
CA SER A 29 -12.29 -8.78 1.79
C SER A 29 -13.54 -8.96 2.65
N VAL A 30 -14.19 -7.86 3.03
CA VAL A 30 -15.41 -7.86 3.86
C VAL A 30 -16.67 -7.85 3.02
N ASN A 31 -16.74 -6.99 2.02
CA ASN A 31 -17.94 -6.86 1.18
C ASN A 31 -17.56 -6.31 -0.20
N ARG A 32 -17.56 -7.21 -1.19
CA ARG A 32 -17.21 -6.87 -2.58
C ARG A 32 -18.13 -5.84 -3.24
N ASP A 33 -19.35 -5.69 -2.75
CA ASP A 33 -20.31 -4.73 -3.29
C ASP A 33 -20.11 -3.31 -2.74
N ARG A 34 -19.23 -3.14 -1.76
CA ARG A 34 -18.96 -1.84 -1.14
C ARG A 34 -17.82 -1.04 -1.75
N ILE A 35 -17.02 -1.61 -2.62
CA ILE A 35 -15.93 -0.84 -3.28
C ILE A 35 -16.51 0.40 -3.95
N ASP A 36 -17.60 0.23 -4.69
CA ASP A 36 -18.23 1.31 -5.44
C ASP A 36 -18.87 2.39 -4.54
N ASN A 37 -19.14 2.05 -3.28
CA ASN A 37 -19.82 2.92 -2.31
C ASN A 37 -18.88 3.54 -1.26
N PHE A 38 -17.67 2.99 -1.09
CA PHE A 38 -16.72 3.52 -0.13
C PHE A 38 -15.99 4.74 -0.70
N LYS A 39 -16.19 5.92 -0.08
CA LYS A 39 -15.73 7.22 -0.63
C LYS A 39 -14.25 7.26 -1.04
N ARG A 40 -13.38 6.55 -0.31
CA ARG A 40 -11.93 6.51 -0.60
C ARG A 40 -11.56 5.54 -1.69
N ASN A 41 -12.38 4.52 -1.95
CA ASN A 41 -12.13 3.48 -2.95
C ASN A 41 -12.94 3.68 -4.24
N ARG A 42 -13.61 4.82 -4.42
CA ARG A 42 -14.42 5.09 -5.62
C ARG A 42 -13.64 5.00 -6.94
N GLN A 43 -12.33 5.17 -6.87
CA GLN A 43 -11.46 5.03 -8.03
C GLN A 43 -11.12 3.57 -8.39
N TYR A 44 -11.45 2.61 -7.51
CA TYR A 44 -11.11 1.21 -7.69
C TYR A 44 -12.35 0.37 -8.01
N THR A 45 -12.12 -0.69 -8.77
CA THR A 45 -13.12 -1.68 -9.17
C THR A 45 -12.81 -3.06 -8.60
N LYS A 46 -13.74 -4.00 -8.73
CA LYS A 46 -13.50 -5.41 -8.36
C LYS A 46 -12.32 -6.02 -9.15
N SER A 47 -12.13 -5.59 -10.40
CA SER A 47 -10.98 -6.01 -11.21
C SER A 47 -9.66 -5.51 -10.65
N ASP A 48 -9.64 -4.32 -10.03
CA ASP A 48 -8.46 -3.77 -9.40
C ASP A 48 -8.06 -4.57 -8.16
N TYR A 49 -9.02 -5.05 -7.39
CA TYR A 49 -8.72 -5.94 -6.28
C TYR A 49 -8.05 -7.24 -6.77
N ALA A 50 -8.58 -7.86 -7.83
CA ALA A 50 -7.99 -9.06 -8.41
C ALA A 50 -6.57 -8.78 -8.96
N LEU A 51 -6.37 -7.62 -9.59
CA LEU A 51 -5.05 -7.18 -10.05
C LEU A 51 -4.10 -6.98 -8.88
N LEU A 52 -4.55 -6.31 -7.81
CA LEU A 52 -3.74 -6.09 -6.61
C LEU A 52 -3.28 -7.42 -6.01
N LEU A 53 -4.16 -8.39 -5.85
CA LEU A 53 -3.77 -9.72 -5.37
C LEU A 53 -2.73 -10.39 -6.27
N LYS A 54 -2.81 -10.24 -7.59
CA LYS A 54 -1.79 -10.75 -8.53
C LYS A 54 -0.45 -10.03 -8.36
N VAL A 55 -0.47 -8.71 -8.17
CA VAL A 55 0.73 -7.89 -7.97
C VAL A 55 1.44 -8.28 -6.67
N LEU A 56 0.68 -8.45 -5.60
CA LEU A 56 1.21 -8.86 -4.30
C LEU A 56 1.83 -10.27 -4.39
N GLY A 57 1.10 -11.22 -4.97
CA GLY A 57 1.58 -12.58 -5.22
C GLY A 57 2.30 -13.20 -4.04
N ASN A 58 3.47 -13.77 -4.29
CA ASN A 58 4.36 -14.36 -3.26
C ASN A 58 5.58 -13.45 -2.95
N ARG A 59 5.39 -12.13 -2.99
CA ARG A 59 6.43 -11.16 -2.65
C ARG A 59 6.54 -10.98 -1.15
N ASP A 60 7.73 -10.64 -0.68
CA ASP A 60 7.89 -10.10 0.66
C ASP A 60 7.19 -8.74 0.74
N LEU A 61 6.21 -8.63 1.63
CA LEU A 61 5.42 -7.43 1.78
C LEU A 61 5.91 -6.62 2.99
N TYR A 62 6.03 -5.33 2.79
CA TYR A 62 6.48 -4.36 3.79
C TYR A 62 5.44 -3.27 3.99
N THR A 63 5.42 -2.74 5.19
CA THR A 63 4.68 -1.53 5.56
C THR A 63 5.41 -0.80 6.68
N VAL A 64 4.83 0.27 7.17
CA VAL A 64 5.28 1.00 8.36
C VAL A 64 4.12 1.14 9.34
N ALA A 65 4.41 1.24 10.63
CA ALA A 65 3.39 1.41 11.66
C ALA A 65 2.48 2.63 11.41
N HIS A 66 3.03 3.68 10.83
CA HIS A 66 2.31 4.89 10.43
C HIS A 66 1.21 4.59 9.40
N VAL A 67 1.52 3.78 8.38
CA VAL A 67 0.53 3.31 7.39
C VAL A 67 -0.54 2.45 8.06
N MET A 68 -0.16 1.52 8.93
CA MET A 68 -1.12 0.65 9.61
C MET A 68 -2.07 1.42 10.52
N ALA A 69 -1.58 2.42 11.24
CA ALA A 69 -2.42 3.30 12.06
C ALA A 69 -3.41 4.09 11.17
N GLU A 70 -2.94 4.63 10.06
CA GLU A 70 -3.80 5.32 9.09
C GLU A 70 -4.87 4.39 8.55
N VAL A 71 -4.52 3.20 8.06
CA VAL A 71 -5.47 2.20 7.54
C VAL A 71 -6.51 1.83 8.58
N SER A 72 -6.11 1.61 9.82
CA SER A 72 -7.03 1.31 10.93
C SER A 72 -8.05 2.42 11.16
N ASN A 73 -7.67 3.68 10.98
CA ASN A 73 -8.56 4.84 11.10
C ASN A 73 -9.41 5.07 9.85
N LEU A 74 -8.94 4.65 8.68
CA LEU A 74 -9.61 4.86 7.39
C LEU A 74 -10.70 3.83 7.08
N THR A 75 -10.71 2.70 7.76
CA THR A 75 -11.76 1.67 7.65
C THR A 75 -12.99 2.08 8.46
N ASP A 76 -13.54 3.26 8.17
CA ASP A 76 -14.73 3.79 8.83
C ASP A 76 -15.99 3.10 8.27
N LEU A 77 -16.22 1.91 8.77
CA LEU A 77 -17.36 1.05 8.44
C LEU A 77 -18.28 0.95 9.66
N ASN A 78 -19.57 0.74 9.40
CA ASN A 78 -20.53 0.43 10.46
C ASN A 78 -20.40 -1.02 10.93
N GLU A 79 -20.84 -1.33 12.14
CA GLU A 79 -21.00 -2.70 12.60
C GLU A 79 -22.05 -3.46 11.74
N PRO A 80 -21.86 -4.75 11.43
CA PRO A 80 -20.76 -5.65 11.86
C PRO A 80 -19.51 -5.62 10.93
N GLU A 81 -19.54 -4.87 9.85
CA GLU A 81 -18.49 -4.83 8.83
C GLU A 81 -17.18 -4.29 9.39
N ARG A 82 -17.24 -3.31 10.28
CA ARG A 82 -16.07 -2.76 10.97
C ARG A 82 -15.29 -3.85 11.72
N LEU A 83 -15.99 -4.73 12.42
CA LEU A 83 -15.37 -5.83 13.15
C LEU A 83 -14.69 -6.82 12.18
N GLN A 84 -15.34 -7.11 11.06
CA GLN A 84 -14.78 -7.98 10.02
C GLN A 84 -13.53 -7.35 9.38
N ALA A 85 -13.58 -6.06 9.02
CA ALA A 85 -12.44 -5.34 8.46
C ALA A 85 -11.24 -5.34 9.41
N ARG A 86 -11.46 -5.13 10.70
CA ARG A 86 -10.40 -5.19 11.71
C ARG A 86 -9.80 -6.60 11.85
N ARG A 87 -10.61 -7.65 11.74
CA ARG A 87 -10.11 -9.03 11.73
C ARG A 87 -9.25 -9.33 10.50
N VAL A 88 -9.68 -8.86 9.32
CA VAL A 88 -8.89 -8.98 8.09
C VAL A 88 -7.57 -8.21 8.22
N LEU A 89 -7.63 -6.97 8.70
CA LEU A 89 -6.44 -6.16 8.92
C LEU A 89 -5.47 -6.81 9.90
N ALA A 90 -5.97 -7.40 11.01
CA ALA A 90 -5.13 -8.11 11.97
C ALA A 90 -4.39 -9.31 11.33
N LYS A 91 -5.06 -10.05 10.45
CA LYS A 91 -4.40 -11.12 9.68
C LYS A 91 -3.36 -10.58 8.71
N THR A 92 -3.65 -9.48 8.04
CA THR A 92 -2.70 -8.80 7.13
C THR A 92 -1.47 -8.33 7.89
N ILE A 93 -1.65 -7.68 9.05
CA ILE A 93 -0.56 -7.24 9.92
C ILE A 93 0.33 -8.43 10.33
N SER A 94 -0.25 -9.60 10.59
CA SER A 94 0.52 -10.78 11.03
C SER A 94 1.46 -11.36 9.97
N VAL A 95 1.29 -11.01 8.70
CA VAL A 95 2.09 -11.55 7.58
C VAL A 95 2.93 -10.50 6.86
N ILE A 96 2.65 -9.21 7.06
CA ILE A 96 3.43 -8.11 6.50
C ILE A 96 4.61 -7.81 7.43
N GLN A 97 5.78 -7.60 6.85
CA GLN A 97 6.96 -7.12 7.58
C GLN A 97 6.83 -5.62 7.87
N GLU A 98 7.03 -5.25 9.13
CA GLU A 98 6.93 -3.87 9.61
C GLU A 98 8.23 -3.43 10.25
N PRO A 99 9.23 -2.98 9.45
CA PRO A 99 10.46 -2.40 10.00
C PRO A 99 10.14 -1.17 10.84
N HIS A 100 10.82 -1.06 11.97
CA HIS A 100 10.61 0.06 12.88
C HIS A 100 11.20 1.35 12.32
N VAL A 101 10.38 2.38 12.21
CA VAL A 101 10.79 3.77 11.96
C VAL A 101 10.14 4.65 13.01
N SER A 102 10.94 5.31 13.84
CA SER A 102 10.39 6.25 14.81
C SER A 102 9.87 7.52 14.13
N SER A 103 8.88 8.16 14.72
CA SER A 103 8.40 9.46 14.23
C SER A 103 9.51 10.53 14.25
N SER A 104 10.41 10.46 15.23
CA SER A 104 11.59 11.33 15.27
C SER A 104 12.50 11.12 14.06
N GLN A 105 12.78 9.88 13.68
CA GLN A 105 13.59 9.57 12.51
C GLN A 105 12.88 10.03 11.21
N ALA A 106 11.60 9.75 11.08
CA ALA A 106 10.81 10.16 9.92
C ALA A 106 10.74 11.67 9.75
N SER A 107 10.59 12.43 10.86
CA SER A 107 10.51 13.89 10.83
C SER A 107 11.81 14.58 10.43
N GLN A 108 12.95 13.89 10.47
CA GLN A 108 14.25 14.40 10.01
C GLN A 108 14.49 14.16 8.51
N SER A 109 13.60 13.40 7.84
CA SER A 109 13.68 13.17 6.40
C SER A 109 13.32 14.43 5.61
N LEU A 110 14.02 14.67 4.48
CA LEU A 110 13.70 15.77 3.57
C LEU A 110 12.27 15.67 3.01
N LEU A 111 11.70 14.47 2.94
CA LEU A 111 10.32 14.29 2.50
C LEU A 111 9.28 14.71 3.53
N TYR A 112 9.65 14.79 4.81
CA TYR A 112 8.71 15.12 5.87
C TYR A 112 8.08 16.50 5.69
N GLU A 113 8.89 17.53 5.41
CA GLU A 113 8.37 18.89 5.22
C GLU A 113 7.42 19.00 4.02
N LYS A 114 7.64 18.17 3.02
CA LYS A 114 6.88 18.21 1.77
C LYS A 114 5.62 17.31 1.79
N LEU A 115 5.72 16.10 2.35
CA LEU A 115 4.71 15.06 2.23
C LEU A 115 4.15 14.57 3.56
N GLY A 116 4.82 14.89 4.67
CA GLY A 116 4.41 14.49 6.00
C GLY A 116 5.03 13.18 6.49
N LEU A 117 4.55 12.76 7.67
CA LEU A 117 5.20 11.71 8.47
C LEU A 117 5.13 10.32 7.84
N VAL A 118 3.97 9.96 7.30
CA VAL A 118 3.71 8.64 6.71
C VAL A 118 4.62 8.42 5.51
N ASP A 119 4.64 9.36 4.58
CA ASP A 119 5.43 9.25 3.35
C ASP A 119 6.93 9.29 3.62
N ALA A 120 7.36 10.07 4.61
CA ALA A 120 8.73 10.07 5.08
C ALA A 120 9.14 8.69 5.62
N ALA A 121 8.31 8.06 6.43
CA ALA A 121 8.55 6.71 6.94
C ALA A 121 8.60 5.67 5.82
N ILE A 122 7.70 5.76 4.84
CA ILE A 122 7.70 4.89 3.65
C ILE A 122 9.04 4.99 2.91
N SER A 123 9.53 6.20 2.66
CA SER A 123 10.80 6.41 1.93
C SER A 123 12.00 5.81 2.65
N ILE A 124 12.04 5.89 3.98
CA ILE A 124 13.11 5.32 4.80
C ILE A 124 13.12 3.80 4.67
N VAL A 125 11.98 3.13 4.87
CA VAL A 125 11.89 1.68 4.78
C VAL A 125 12.17 1.20 3.35
N ALA A 126 11.66 1.88 2.33
CA ALA A 126 11.92 1.53 0.94
C ALA A 126 13.42 1.52 0.62
N ARG A 127 14.16 2.50 1.14
CA ARG A 127 15.61 2.59 0.98
C ARG A 127 16.34 1.49 1.76
N GLU A 128 16.01 1.29 3.03
CA GLU A 128 16.68 0.33 3.90
C GLU A 128 16.44 -1.11 3.47
N GLN A 129 15.20 -1.44 3.08
CA GLN A 129 14.81 -2.79 2.66
C GLN A 129 15.06 -3.05 1.16
N LYS A 130 15.47 -2.03 0.40
CA LYS A 130 15.66 -2.12 -1.06
C LYS A 130 14.43 -2.69 -1.77
N CYS A 131 13.24 -2.28 -1.34
CA CYS A 131 11.97 -2.72 -1.89
C CYS A 131 11.34 -1.63 -2.77
N SER A 132 10.45 -2.04 -3.66
CA SER A 132 9.64 -1.11 -4.45
C SER A 132 8.44 -0.62 -3.64
N VAL A 133 7.99 0.60 -3.89
CA VAL A 133 6.77 1.15 -3.28
C VAL A 133 5.62 1.07 -4.27
N LEU A 134 4.51 0.45 -3.86
CA LEU A 134 3.27 0.43 -4.62
C LEU A 134 2.30 1.47 -4.02
N THR A 135 1.97 2.47 -4.80
CA THR A 135 1.12 3.60 -4.38
C THR A 135 0.30 4.14 -5.54
N ASP A 136 -0.79 4.83 -5.25
CA ASP A 136 -1.50 5.69 -6.19
C ASP A 136 -1.40 7.17 -5.83
N ASP A 137 -0.71 7.50 -4.73
CA ASP A 137 -0.38 8.88 -4.39
C ASP A 137 0.67 9.43 -5.35
N PHE A 138 0.27 10.37 -6.21
CA PHE A 138 1.15 10.93 -7.24
C PHE A 138 2.30 11.75 -6.67
N PRO A 139 2.10 12.65 -5.69
CA PRO A 139 3.17 13.35 -5.01
C PRO A 139 4.22 12.42 -4.38
N LEU A 140 3.78 11.35 -3.69
CA LEU A 140 4.68 10.35 -3.13
C LEU A 140 5.46 9.63 -4.24
N TYR A 141 4.78 9.14 -5.26
CA TYR A 141 5.41 8.47 -6.41
C TYR A 141 6.51 9.33 -7.04
N LEU A 142 6.20 10.59 -7.37
CA LEU A 142 7.19 11.49 -7.97
C LEU A 142 8.39 11.76 -7.07
N SER A 143 8.15 11.91 -5.77
CA SER A 143 9.22 12.18 -4.80
C SER A 143 10.15 10.98 -4.64
N LEU A 144 9.60 9.78 -4.57
CA LEU A 144 10.39 8.54 -4.50
C LEU A 144 11.25 8.37 -5.78
N MET A 145 10.66 8.58 -6.95
CA MET A 145 11.39 8.48 -8.22
C MET A 145 12.52 9.51 -8.31
N LYS A 146 12.32 10.75 -7.83
CA LYS A 146 13.38 11.78 -7.77
C LYS A 146 14.53 11.39 -6.84
N GLU A 147 14.25 10.64 -5.78
CA GLU A 147 15.26 10.12 -4.87
C GLU A 147 15.93 8.83 -5.36
N GLY A 148 15.56 8.35 -6.55
CA GLY A 148 16.08 7.10 -7.11
C GLY A 148 15.53 5.85 -6.42
N LEU A 149 14.43 5.97 -5.68
CA LEU A 149 13.75 4.85 -5.05
C LEU A 149 12.71 4.25 -6.00
N PRO A 150 12.70 2.92 -6.21
CA PRO A 150 11.76 2.29 -7.11
C PRO A 150 10.32 2.43 -6.58
N ALA A 151 9.47 3.02 -7.39
CA ALA A 151 8.05 3.19 -7.09
C ALA A 151 7.20 2.89 -8.33
N VAL A 152 6.03 2.33 -8.10
CA VAL A 152 5.07 2.01 -9.15
C VAL A 152 3.71 2.54 -8.76
N LYS A 153 3.07 3.26 -9.68
CA LYS A 153 1.66 3.61 -9.53
C LYS A 153 0.78 2.42 -9.90
N PHE A 154 -0.08 2.03 -8.97
CA PHE A 154 -0.98 0.91 -9.17
C PHE A 154 -1.92 1.12 -10.37
N THR A 155 -2.43 2.34 -10.54
CA THR A 155 -3.28 2.69 -11.70
C THR A 155 -2.57 2.53 -13.04
N HIS A 156 -1.25 2.71 -13.11
CA HIS A 156 -0.49 2.42 -14.33
C HIS A 156 -0.47 0.92 -14.68
N LEU A 157 -0.45 0.05 -13.66
CA LEU A 157 -0.51 -1.39 -13.88
C LEU A 157 -1.87 -1.82 -14.43
N ARG A 158 -2.94 -1.11 -14.05
CA ARG A 158 -4.28 -1.32 -14.60
C ARG A 158 -4.31 -1.11 -16.11
N GLU A 159 -3.70 -0.03 -16.60
CA GLU A 159 -3.67 0.30 -18.03
C GLU A 159 -2.90 -0.72 -18.86
N LEU A 160 -1.95 -1.43 -18.27
CA LEU A 160 -1.12 -2.43 -18.92
C LEU A 160 -1.69 -3.86 -18.84
N SER A 161 -2.75 -4.06 -18.10
CA SER A 161 -3.38 -5.37 -17.86
C SER A 161 -4.55 -5.71 -18.79
N TRP A 162 -4.83 -4.85 -19.79
CA TRP A 162 -5.87 -5.03 -20.80
C TRP A 162 -5.35 -5.71 -22.05
#